data_b3e64f0fd00218bcc79a7ad91e686195
#
_entry.id   b3e64f0fd00218bcc79a7ad91e686195
#
_cell.length_a   1.000
_cell.length_b   1.000
_cell.length_c   1.000
_cell.angle_alpha   90.00
_cell.angle_beta   90.00
_cell.angle_gamma   90.00
#
_symmetry.space_group_name_H-M   'P 1'
#
loop_
_entity.id
_entity.type
_entity.pdbx_description
1 polymer ?
#
loop_
_entity_poly.entity_id
_entity_poly.type
_entity_poly.pdbx_seq_one_letter_code
_entity_poly.pdbx_strand_id
1 'polypeptide(L)'
;IAPTYPKARAFKEKGNRVTSIIGARSSNLLFWEEEMRRVSDELFVTTDDGTYGEKGFVTQVLERVLNKDKVDLVVAVGPVIMMKMTSLLTEKYSIPTLVSLNPIMVDGTGMCGCCRVTVGGKCKFTCVDGPVFDGHQVDFDELMARQRIYLEEEKRALDAWLMETEKEGAPYHVY
;
A
#
# COMPACT_ATOMS: atom_id res chain seq x y z
N ILE A 1 5.95 3.29 -1.55
CA ILE A 1 7.26 3.63 -0.95
C ILE A 1 7.19 5.00 -0.26
N ALA A 2 6.75 6.07 -0.93
CA ALA A 2 6.78 7.43 -0.37
C ALA A 2 6.18 7.58 1.05
N PRO A 3 4.99 7.04 1.37
CA PRO A 3 4.47 7.12 2.74
C PRO A 3 5.10 6.12 3.71
N THR A 4 5.86 5.13 3.22
CA THR A 4 6.54 4.12 4.05
C THR A 4 7.91 4.60 4.53
N TYR A 5 8.65 5.32 3.67
CA TYR A 5 9.99 5.80 3.95
C TYR A 5 10.11 6.59 5.28
N PRO A 6 9.28 7.63 5.55
CA PRO A 6 9.39 8.38 6.80
C PRO A 6 9.08 7.54 8.03
N LYS A 7 8.22 6.52 7.91
CA LYS A 7 7.93 5.59 9.00
C LYS A 7 9.13 4.68 9.27
N ALA A 8 9.70 4.07 8.22
CA ALA A 8 10.89 3.22 8.34
C ALA A 8 12.06 3.98 8.98
N ARG A 9 12.30 5.24 8.52
CA ARG A 9 13.31 6.12 9.09
C ARG A 9 13.06 6.37 10.57
N ALA A 10 11.84 6.75 10.96
CA ALA A 10 11.50 7.02 12.35
C ALA A 10 11.69 5.78 13.26
N PHE A 11 11.31 4.59 12.80
CA PHE A 11 11.57 3.35 13.52
C PHE A 11 13.07 3.09 13.68
N LYS A 12 13.84 3.27 12.61
CA LYS A 12 15.30 3.10 12.64
C LYS A 12 15.97 4.07 13.60
N GLU A 13 15.60 5.34 13.58
CA GLU A 13 16.11 6.39 14.49
C GLU A 13 15.79 6.09 15.96
N LYS A 14 14.72 5.33 16.23
CA LYS A 14 14.35 4.86 17.58
C LYS A 14 15.06 3.58 18.02
N GLY A 15 15.99 3.07 17.21
CA GLY A 15 16.79 1.88 17.53
C GLY A 15 16.08 0.56 17.22
N ASN A 16 14.98 0.57 16.47
CA ASN A 16 14.36 -0.69 16.03
C ASN A 16 15.14 -1.32 14.89
N ARG A 17 15.10 -2.67 14.80
CA ARG A 17 15.49 -3.38 13.59
C ARG A 17 14.36 -3.26 12.57
N VAL A 18 14.69 -2.75 11.39
CA VAL A 18 13.74 -2.48 10.32
C VAL A 18 14.04 -3.40 9.13
N THR A 19 13.11 -4.29 8.82
CA THR A 19 13.09 -5.06 7.58
C THR A 19 12.07 -4.47 6.64
N SER A 20 12.49 -4.05 5.46
CA SER A 20 11.62 -3.48 4.45
C SER A 20 11.43 -4.45 3.28
N ILE A 21 10.20 -4.50 2.78
CA ILE A 21 9.85 -5.25 1.57
C ILE A 21 9.16 -4.28 0.63
N ILE A 22 9.75 -4.04 -0.54
CA ILE A 22 9.17 -3.21 -1.58
C ILE A 22 8.82 -4.07 -2.78
N GLY A 23 7.70 -3.76 -3.43
CA GLY A 23 7.24 -4.51 -4.58
C GLY A 23 6.57 -3.63 -5.63
N ALA A 24 6.68 -4.06 -6.88
CA ALA A 24 6.02 -3.45 -8.02
C ALA A 24 5.63 -4.53 -9.04
N ARG A 25 4.82 -4.17 -10.05
CA ARG A 25 4.53 -5.10 -11.16
C ARG A 25 5.77 -5.41 -12.00
N SER A 26 6.60 -4.40 -12.22
CA SER A 26 7.81 -4.47 -13.06
C SER A 26 8.87 -3.48 -12.58
N SER A 27 10.11 -3.66 -13.05
CA SER A 27 11.28 -2.90 -12.62
C SER A 27 11.17 -1.38 -12.84
N ASN A 28 10.52 -0.94 -13.93
CA ASN A 28 10.34 0.47 -14.27
C ASN A 28 9.43 1.23 -13.30
N LEU A 29 8.66 0.52 -12.46
CA LEU A 29 7.80 1.09 -11.43
C LEU A 29 8.47 1.19 -10.05
N LEU A 30 9.69 0.67 -9.92
CA LEU A 30 10.46 0.77 -8.68
C LEU A 30 11.16 2.12 -8.61
N PHE A 31 11.10 2.75 -7.44
CA PHE A 31 11.81 3.99 -7.14
C PHE A 31 12.20 4.03 -5.65
N TRP A 32 13.16 4.86 -5.30
CA TRP A 32 13.65 5.03 -3.92
C TRP A 32 14.15 3.73 -3.25
N GLU A 33 14.71 2.80 -4.01
CA GLU A 33 15.32 1.60 -3.43
C GLU A 33 16.50 1.96 -2.52
N GLU A 34 17.40 2.83 -2.99
CA GLU A 34 18.56 3.25 -2.21
C GLU A 34 18.18 4.01 -0.94
N GLU A 35 17.16 4.85 -1.00
CA GLU A 35 16.63 5.55 0.17
C GLU A 35 16.07 4.58 1.20
N MET A 36 15.30 3.58 0.76
CA MET A 36 14.77 2.54 1.64
C MET A 36 15.91 1.68 2.23
N ARG A 37 16.93 1.38 1.44
CA ARG A 37 18.11 0.63 1.91
C ARG A 37 18.83 1.33 3.05
N ARG A 38 18.95 2.65 3.00
CA ARG A 38 19.60 3.46 4.05
C ARG A 38 18.87 3.46 5.39
N VAL A 39 17.56 3.25 5.38
CA VAL A 39 16.71 3.28 6.58
C VAL A 39 16.26 1.89 7.02
N SER A 40 16.79 0.83 6.40
CA SER A 40 16.45 -0.56 6.72
C SER A 40 17.71 -1.35 7.09
N ASP A 41 17.58 -2.34 7.97
CA ASP A 41 18.62 -3.33 8.24
C ASP A 41 18.65 -4.40 7.17
N GLU A 42 17.47 -4.75 6.65
CA GLU A 42 17.30 -5.65 5.51
C GLU A 42 16.27 -5.05 4.55
N LEU A 43 16.55 -5.16 3.25
CA LEU A 43 15.64 -4.74 2.18
C LEU A 43 15.47 -5.87 1.18
N PHE A 44 14.23 -6.26 0.97
CA PHE A 44 13.81 -7.18 -0.08
C PHE A 44 13.07 -6.41 -1.18
N VAL A 45 13.36 -6.77 -2.43
CA VAL A 45 12.71 -6.18 -3.60
C VAL A 45 12.05 -7.29 -4.41
N THR A 46 10.79 -7.10 -4.76
CA THR A 46 10.04 -8.06 -5.60
C THR A 46 9.45 -7.38 -6.81
N THR A 47 9.36 -8.12 -7.93
CA THR A 47 8.53 -7.73 -9.07
C THR A 47 7.63 -8.90 -9.47
N ASP A 48 6.37 -8.61 -9.82
CA ASP A 48 5.41 -9.64 -10.18
C ASP A 48 5.86 -10.41 -11.43
N ASP A 49 6.44 -9.69 -12.39
CA ASP A 49 6.94 -10.25 -13.66
C ASP A 49 8.36 -10.85 -13.56
N GLY A 50 9.10 -10.56 -12.50
CA GLY A 50 10.48 -11.04 -12.29
C GLY A 50 11.54 -10.25 -13.06
N THR A 51 11.23 -9.04 -13.52
CA THR A 51 12.19 -8.19 -14.26
C THR A 51 13.28 -7.60 -13.36
N TYR A 52 13.07 -7.60 -12.03
CA TYR A 52 14.06 -7.16 -11.05
C TYR A 52 13.76 -7.75 -9.66
N GLY A 53 14.82 -8.01 -8.89
CA GLY A 53 14.70 -8.60 -7.55
C GLY A 53 14.14 -10.02 -7.58
N GLU A 54 13.35 -10.37 -6.58
CA GLU A 54 12.68 -11.67 -6.52
C GLU A 54 11.37 -11.63 -7.33
N LYS A 55 11.11 -12.67 -8.11
CA LYS A 55 9.82 -12.81 -8.79
C LYS A 55 8.75 -13.23 -7.81
N GLY A 56 7.68 -12.45 -7.68
CA GLY A 56 6.52 -12.78 -6.86
C GLY A 56 6.02 -11.61 -6.03
N PHE A 57 5.11 -11.91 -5.10
CA PHE A 57 4.44 -10.91 -4.28
C PHE A 57 5.17 -10.63 -2.98
N VAL A 58 5.06 -9.42 -2.48
CA VAL A 58 5.61 -9.00 -1.18
C VAL A 58 5.15 -9.90 -0.01
N THR A 59 3.95 -10.47 -0.09
CA THR A 59 3.40 -11.38 0.93
C THR A 59 4.16 -12.70 1.04
N GLN A 60 4.73 -13.20 -0.06
CA GLN A 60 5.56 -14.42 -0.05
C GLN A 60 6.89 -14.17 0.68
N VAL A 61 7.49 -13.02 0.43
CA VAL A 61 8.71 -12.60 1.16
C VAL A 61 8.40 -12.36 2.62
N LEU A 62 7.27 -11.69 2.93
CA LEU A 62 6.83 -11.49 4.30
C LEU A 62 6.68 -12.81 5.05
N GLU A 63 6.01 -13.80 4.47
CA GLU A 63 5.83 -15.13 5.09
C GLU A 63 7.18 -15.78 5.42
N ARG A 64 8.16 -15.68 4.51
CA ARG A 64 9.51 -16.17 4.74
C ARG A 64 10.21 -15.45 5.89
N VAL A 65 10.06 -14.13 5.99
CA VAL A 65 10.60 -13.32 7.09
C VAL A 65 9.95 -13.72 8.41
N LEU A 66 8.61 -13.86 8.44
CA LEU A 66 7.87 -14.26 9.65
C LEU A 66 8.23 -15.65 10.16
N ASN A 67 8.62 -16.56 9.26
CA ASN A 67 9.08 -17.90 9.63
C ASN A 67 10.53 -17.92 10.15
N LYS A 68 11.33 -16.93 9.79
CA LYS A 68 12.78 -16.89 10.12
C LYS A 68 13.07 -16.01 11.33
N ASP A 69 12.42 -14.87 11.41
CA ASP A 69 12.73 -13.82 12.37
C ASP A 69 11.54 -13.54 13.28
N LYS A 70 11.81 -13.10 14.52
CA LYS A 70 10.78 -12.56 15.38
C LYS A 70 10.43 -11.15 14.90
N VAL A 71 9.15 -10.93 14.58
CA VAL A 71 8.61 -9.65 14.15
C VAL A 71 7.58 -9.19 15.18
N ASP A 72 7.73 -7.98 15.69
CA ASP A 72 6.84 -7.44 16.72
C ASP A 72 5.73 -6.56 16.12
N LEU A 73 5.92 -6.01 14.92
CA LEU A 73 4.96 -5.16 14.23
C LEU A 73 5.16 -5.23 12.71
N VAL A 74 4.06 -5.31 11.98
CA VAL A 74 4.04 -5.15 10.52
C VAL A 74 3.32 -3.85 10.16
N VAL A 75 3.89 -3.08 9.23
CA VAL A 75 3.25 -1.89 8.66
C VAL A 75 3.12 -2.08 7.15
N ALA A 76 1.89 -2.09 6.65
CA ALA A 76 1.61 -2.28 5.23
C ALA A 76 0.98 -1.03 4.60
N VAL A 77 1.55 -0.61 3.47
CA VAL A 77 1.09 0.54 2.68
C VAL A 77 1.15 0.18 1.20
N GLY A 78 0.02 0.19 0.53
CA GLY A 78 -0.05 -0.15 -0.89
C GLY A 78 -1.47 -0.45 -1.38
N PRO A 79 -1.62 -1.22 -2.45
CA PRO A 79 -2.94 -1.63 -2.94
C PRO A 79 -3.77 -2.33 -1.85
N VAL A 80 -5.07 -2.08 -1.84
CA VAL A 80 -5.98 -2.63 -0.80
C VAL A 80 -5.88 -4.15 -0.71
N ILE A 81 -5.80 -4.83 -1.86
CA ILE A 81 -5.65 -6.29 -1.88
C ILE A 81 -4.34 -6.76 -1.21
N MET A 82 -3.24 -6.02 -1.41
CA MET A 82 -1.96 -6.33 -0.75
C MET A 82 -2.07 -6.15 0.77
N MET A 83 -2.69 -5.07 1.24
CA MET A 83 -2.92 -4.83 2.67
C MET A 83 -3.82 -5.90 3.28
N LYS A 84 -4.90 -6.30 2.59
CA LYS A 84 -5.77 -7.42 2.98
C LYS A 84 -4.98 -8.71 3.15
N MET A 85 -4.21 -9.11 2.13
CA MET A 85 -3.45 -10.36 2.16
C MET A 85 -2.35 -10.33 3.23
N THR A 86 -1.72 -9.18 3.44
CA THR A 86 -0.75 -8.97 4.54
C THR A 86 -1.43 -9.17 5.90
N SER A 87 -2.58 -8.55 6.12
CA SER A 87 -3.33 -8.66 7.38
C SER A 87 -3.77 -10.10 7.67
N LEU A 88 -4.31 -10.79 6.67
CA LEU A 88 -4.68 -12.21 6.79
C LEU A 88 -3.47 -13.13 7.09
N LEU A 89 -2.32 -12.80 6.52
CA LEU A 89 -1.09 -13.54 6.79
C LEU A 89 -0.62 -13.31 8.23
N THR A 90 -0.48 -12.06 8.65
CA THR A 90 0.04 -11.70 9.99
C THR A 90 -0.89 -12.12 11.12
N GLU A 91 -2.20 -12.23 10.87
CA GLU A 91 -3.17 -12.74 11.83
C GLU A 91 -2.85 -14.18 12.25
N LYS A 92 -2.43 -15.04 11.30
CA LYS A 92 -2.02 -16.43 11.59
C LYS A 92 -0.82 -16.50 12.55
N TYR A 93 0.02 -15.47 12.55
CA TYR A 93 1.19 -15.36 13.42
C TYR A 93 0.90 -14.52 14.67
N SER A 94 -0.32 -14.01 14.83
CA SER A 94 -0.71 -13.12 15.94
C SER A 94 0.17 -11.87 16.04
N ILE A 95 0.63 -11.33 14.91
CA ILE A 95 1.50 -10.15 14.86
C ILE A 95 0.66 -8.89 14.61
N PRO A 96 0.74 -7.87 15.48
CA PRO A 96 0.08 -6.59 15.26
C PRO A 96 0.40 -6.02 13.88
N THR A 97 -0.62 -5.57 13.16
CA THR A 97 -0.45 -5.10 11.79
C THR A 97 -1.16 -3.77 11.58
N LEU A 98 -0.40 -2.76 11.23
CA LEU A 98 -0.92 -1.45 10.87
C LEU A 98 -1.00 -1.31 9.36
N VAL A 99 -2.14 -0.86 8.87
CA VAL A 99 -2.34 -0.57 7.44
C VAL A 99 -2.63 0.91 7.25
N SER A 100 -2.08 1.49 6.19
CA SER A 100 -2.37 2.88 5.82
C SER A 100 -3.34 2.87 4.65
N LEU A 101 -4.62 3.10 4.92
CA LEU A 101 -5.69 2.99 3.95
C LEU A 101 -5.70 4.15 2.96
N ASN A 102 -6.14 3.85 1.74
CA ASN A 102 -6.20 4.75 0.60
C ASN A 102 -7.59 4.78 -0.08
N PRO A 103 -8.68 5.04 0.65
CA PRO A 103 -10.00 5.18 0.04
C PRO A 103 -10.05 6.42 -0.85
N ILE A 104 -11.12 6.52 -1.66
CA ILE A 104 -11.42 7.76 -2.37
C ILE A 104 -11.67 8.87 -1.36
N MET A 105 -10.96 9.99 -1.47
CA MET A 105 -11.10 11.17 -0.63
C MET A 105 -11.50 12.38 -1.49
N VAL A 106 -12.46 13.16 -1.01
CA VAL A 106 -12.96 14.35 -1.71
C VAL A 106 -12.57 15.62 -0.95
N ASP A 107 -13.06 15.81 0.28
CA ASP A 107 -12.81 17.05 1.03
C ASP A 107 -11.71 16.92 2.11
N GLY A 108 -11.49 15.74 2.65
CA GLY A 108 -10.47 15.52 3.68
C GLY A 108 -10.83 16.05 5.09
N THR A 109 -12.05 16.53 5.32
CA THR A 109 -12.46 17.19 6.57
C THR A 109 -13.35 16.32 7.46
N GLY A 110 -13.74 15.13 6.98
CA GLY A 110 -14.67 14.24 7.67
C GLY A 110 -16.15 14.57 7.43
N MET A 111 -16.48 15.57 6.61
CA MET A 111 -17.87 15.99 6.39
C MET A 111 -18.56 15.21 5.26
N CYS A 112 -17.89 14.97 4.13
CA CYS A 112 -18.52 14.34 2.96
C CYS A 112 -18.74 12.83 3.11
N GLY A 113 -18.05 12.16 4.03
CA GLY A 113 -18.16 10.72 4.25
C GLY A 113 -17.67 9.84 3.09
N CYS A 114 -17.00 10.40 2.08
CA CYS A 114 -16.53 9.67 0.92
C CYS A 114 -15.46 8.61 1.30
N CYS A 115 -14.58 8.93 2.24
CA CYS A 115 -13.49 8.09 2.71
C CYS A 115 -13.88 7.15 3.87
N ARG A 116 -15.19 6.88 4.06
CA ARG A 116 -15.63 5.99 5.13
C ARG A 116 -15.19 4.55 4.89
N VAL A 117 -14.86 3.88 5.98
CA VAL A 117 -14.46 2.48 6.03
C VAL A 117 -14.95 1.88 7.35
N THR A 118 -15.30 0.60 7.36
CA THR A 118 -15.64 -0.12 8.59
C THR A 118 -14.36 -0.69 9.22
N VAL A 119 -14.12 -0.32 10.49
CA VAL A 119 -13.00 -0.82 11.29
C VAL A 119 -13.52 -1.26 12.66
N GLY A 120 -13.33 -2.52 13.01
CA GLY A 120 -13.87 -3.10 14.26
C GLY A 120 -15.39 -2.99 14.37
N GLY A 121 -16.09 -3.13 13.26
CA GLY A 121 -17.56 -3.01 13.19
C GLY A 121 -18.09 -1.57 13.31
N LYS A 122 -17.22 -0.57 13.29
CA LYS A 122 -17.60 0.86 13.40
C LYS A 122 -17.21 1.63 12.13
N CYS A 123 -18.11 2.50 11.68
CA CYS A 123 -17.79 3.41 10.58
C CYS A 123 -16.74 4.44 11.03
N LYS A 124 -15.66 4.56 10.24
CA LYS A 124 -14.56 5.49 10.42
C LYS A 124 -14.37 6.33 9.16
N PHE A 125 -13.89 7.55 9.30
CA PHE A 125 -13.51 8.41 8.19
C PHE A 125 -11.99 8.45 8.08
N THR A 126 -11.43 7.84 7.06
CA THR A 126 -9.98 7.67 6.91
C THR A 126 -9.22 9.00 6.93
N CYS A 127 -9.82 10.09 6.47
CA CYS A 127 -9.19 11.42 6.44
C CYS A 127 -9.01 12.06 7.83
N VAL A 128 -9.83 11.71 8.81
CA VAL A 128 -9.79 12.30 10.17
C VAL A 128 -9.53 11.29 11.28
N ASP A 129 -10.02 10.03 11.14
CA ASP A 129 -9.78 8.96 12.11
C ASP A 129 -8.50 8.18 11.82
N GLY A 130 -7.98 8.24 10.57
CA GLY A 130 -6.84 7.50 10.07
C GLY A 130 -5.70 8.38 9.57
N PRO A 131 -4.99 8.03 8.53
CA PRO A 131 -5.24 6.89 7.61
C PRO A 131 -4.76 5.53 8.14
N VAL A 132 -4.12 5.48 9.31
CA VAL A 132 -3.52 4.25 9.85
C VAL A 132 -4.50 3.56 10.79
N PHE A 133 -4.76 2.28 10.53
CA PHE A 133 -5.66 1.44 11.32
C PHE A 133 -5.05 0.07 11.59
N ASP A 134 -5.60 -0.63 12.57
CA ASP A 134 -5.33 -2.05 12.80
C ASP A 134 -5.87 -2.87 11.61
N GLY A 135 -4.96 -3.50 10.88
CA GLY A 135 -5.29 -4.24 9.67
C GLY A 135 -6.20 -5.45 9.92
N HIS A 136 -6.17 -6.02 11.13
CA HIS A 136 -7.04 -7.16 11.49
C HIS A 136 -8.49 -6.75 11.75
N GLN A 137 -8.78 -5.44 11.87
CA GLN A 137 -10.11 -4.93 12.13
C GLN A 137 -10.77 -4.26 10.92
N VAL A 138 -10.04 -4.07 9.81
CA VAL A 138 -10.54 -3.41 8.60
C VAL A 138 -11.43 -4.33 7.78
N ASP A 139 -12.61 -3.85 7.39
CA ASP A 139 -13.42 -4.48 6.34
C ASP A 139 -12.85 -4.11 4.96
N PHE A 140 -11.91 -4.94 4.49
CA PHE A 140 -11.29 -4.74 3.20
C PHE A 140 -12.23 -5.01 2.02
N ASP A 141 -13.25 -5.84 2.19
CA ASP A 141 -14.20 -6.16 1.11
C ASP A 141 -15.10 -4.96 0.85
N GLU A 142 -15.60 -4.30 1.90
CA GLU A 142 -16.30 -3.03 1.78
C GLU A 142 -15.40 -1.98 1.10
N LEU A 143 -14.15 -1.83 1.56
CA LEU A 143 -13.24 -0.83 1.01
C LEU A 143 -12.96 -1.07 -0.48
N MET A 144 -12.71 -2.32 -0.89
CA MET A 144 -12.50 -2.67 -2.31
C MET A 144 -13.76 -2.42 -3.16
N ALA A 145 -14.94 -2.74 -2.64
CA ALA A 145 -16.19 -2.48 -3.34
C ALA A 145 -16.40 -0.97 -3.54
N ARG A 146 -16.10 -0.16 -2.53
CA ARG A 146 -16.18 1.31 -2.61
C ARG A 146 -15.19 1.93 -3.57
N GLN A 147 -13.98 1.39 -3.70
CA GLN A 147 -13.00 1.88 -4.67
C GLN A 147 -13.40 1.62 -6.13
N ARG A 148 -14.38 0.76 -6.37
CA ARG A 148 -14.84 0.40 -7.71
C ARG A 148 -16.02 1.23 -8.23
N ILE A 149 -16.58 2.14 -7.44
CA ILE A 149 -17.83 2.86 -7.79
C ILE A 149 -17.68 3.81 -8.96
N TYR A 150 -16.46 4.21 -9.34
CA TYR A 150 -16.18 5.16 -10.43
C TYR A 150 -15.32 4.59 -11.55
N LEU A 151 -15.10 3.27 -11.61
CA LEU A 151 -14.22 2.65 -12.62
C LEU A 151 -14.60 2.97 -14.06
N GLU A 152 -15.90 3.02 -14.36
CA GLU A 152 -16.41 3.35 -15.70
C GLU A 152 -16.15 4.82 -16.06
N GLU A 153 -16.35 5.72 -15.09
CA GLU A 153 -16.10 7.15 -15.23
C GLU A 153 -14.61 7.44 -15.35
N GLU A 154 -13.79 6.81 -14.52
CA GLU A 154 -12.32 6.91 -14.56
C GLU A 154 -11.78 6.44 -15.92
N LYS A 155 -12.28 5.32 -16.44
CA LYS A 155 -11.90 4.83 -17.75
C LYS A 155 -12.27 5.81 -18.86
N ARG A 156 -13.50 6.32 -18.87
CA ARG A 156 -13.95 7.31 -19.85
C ARG A 156 -13.12 8.60 -19.80
N ALA A 157 -12.80 9.07 -18.59
CA ALA A 157 -11.96 10.26 -18.41
C ALA A 157 -10.54 10.04 -18.91
N LEU A 158 -9.96 8.87 -18.63
CA LEU A 158 -8.63 8.50 -19.12
C LEU A 158 -8.59 8.38 -20.64
N ASP A 159 -9.56 7.71 -21.25
CA ASP A 159 -9.65 7.54 -22.71
C ASP A 159 -9.79 8.92 -23.40
N ALA A 160 -10.61 9.82 -22.86
CA ALA A 160 -10.77 11.17 -23.40
C ALA A 160 -9.45 11.96 -23.29
N TRP A 161 -8.77 11.90 -22.16
CA TRP A 161 -7.50 12.59 -21.94
C TRP A 161 -6.40 12.05 -22.88
N LEU A 162 -6.31 10.73 -23.09
CA LEU A 162 -5.36 10.14 -24.02
C LEU A 162 -5.59 10.61 -25.46
N MET A 163 -6.85 10.68 -25.90
CA MET A 163 -7.20 11.19 -27.23
C MET A 163 -6.83 12.68 -27.43
N GLU A 164 -6.90 13.48 -26.38
CA GLU A 164 -6.52 14.89 -26.41
C GLU A 164 -4.99 15.03 -26.47
N THR A 165 -4.26 14.29 -25.63
CA THR A 165 -2.79 14.36 -25.58
C THR A 165 -2.11 13.81 -26.84
N GLU A 166 -2.69 12.80 -27.51
CA GLU A 166 -2.23 12.33 -28.81
C GLU A 166 -2.33 13.42 -29.90
N LYS A 167 -3.40 14.23 -29.85
CA LYS A 167 -3.57 15.35 -30.81
C LYS A 167 -2.58 16.49 -30.56
N GLU A 168 -2.16 16.68 -29.32
CA GLU A 168 -1.21 17.75 -28.93
C GLU A 168 0.25 17.32 -29.06
N GLY A 169 0.54 16.05 -29.42
CA GLY A 169 1.90 15.54 -29.61
C GLY A 169 2.71 15.46 -28.31
N ALA A 170 2.04 15.41 -27.16
CA ALA A 170 2.71 15.37 -25.87
C ALA A 170 3.20 13.94 -25.56
N PRO A 171 4.48 13.76 -25.17
CA PRO A 171 5.03 12.42 -24.87
C PRO A 171 4.66 12.00 -23.45
N TYR A 172 3.40 11.69 -23.16
CA TYR A 172 3.03 11.10 -21.89
C TYR A 172 2.91 9.57 -22.01
N HIS A 173 3.83 8.87 -21.36
CA HIS A 173 3.70 7.44 -21.16
C HIS A 173 2.77 7.18 -19.94
N VAL A 174 1.57 6.68 -20.21
CA VAL A 174 0.69 6.15 -19.14
C VAL A 174 1.23 4.78 -18.76
N TYR A 175 1.62 4.62 -17.52
CA TYR A 175 2.22 3.40 -16.96
C TYR A 175 1.16 2.37 -16.55
#